data_ef1e3bf4115883b11ae44d46f3197b0c
#
_entry.id   ef1e3bf4115883b11ae44d46f3197b0c
#
_cell.length_a   1.000
_cell.length_b   1.000
_cell.length_c   1.000
_cell.angle_alpha   90.00
_cell.angle_beta   90.00
_cell.angle_gamma   90.00
#
_symmetry.space_group_name_H-M   'P 1'
#
loop_
_entity.id
_entity.type
_entity.pdbx_description
1 polymer ?
#
loop_
_entity_poly.entity_id
_entity_poly.type
_entity_poly.pdbx_seq_one_letter_code
_entity_poly.pdbx_strand_id
1 'polypeptide(L)'
;MGLRDKFAQSFARSKTMSGPEKKANEIMGKLLLKKAILPIVLMFVIIIAGAMLKINSWVTLGINLVIAVGAFFYIRNSSKKYQNFKPYVGNLISLEKKGKKEYVAIIKQGKLPVKLQIAYGGEDLEHVKKNQMVQISYNPDAKIAILVNRQ
;
A
#
# COMPACT_ATOMS: atom_id res chain seq x y z
N MET A 1 -27.32 1.35 -10.00
CA MET A 1 -26.08 2.16 -10.01
C MET A 1 -25.14 1.58 -11.04
N GLY A 2 -24.93 2.30 -12.14
CA GLY A 2 -24.12 1.84 -13.27
C GLY A 2 -22.62 1.97 -13.00
N LEU A 3 -21.80 1.28 -13.79
CA LEU A 3 -20.32 1.37 -13.74
C LEU A 3 -19.85 2.84 -13.89
N ARG A 4 -20.53 3.64 -14.71
CA ARG A 4 -20.25 5.07 -14.89
C ARG A 4 -20.42 5.87 -13.59
N ASP A 5 -21.46 5.61 -12.79
CA ASP A 5 -21.69 6.33 -11.53
C ASP A 5 -20.62 6.00 -10.50
N LYS A 6 -20.16 4.75 -10.46
CA LYS A 6 -19.05 4.34 -9.60
C LYS A 6 -17.73 5.00 -10.00
N PHE A 7 -17.45 5.14 -11.29
CA PHE A 7 -16.29 5.88 -11.78
C PHE A 7 -16.38 7.37 -11.47
N ALA A 8 -17.54 8.00 -11.71
CA ALA A 8 -17.74 9.40 -11.38
C ALA A 8 -17.59 9.68 -9.87
N GLN A 9 -18.13 8.81 -9.02
CA GLN A 9 -17.95 8.90 -7.56
C GLN A 9 -16.49 8.69 -7.12
N SER A 10 -15.75 7.77 -7.75
CA SER A 10 -14.32 7.58 -7.43
C SER A 10 -13.48 8.80 -7.85
N PHE A 11 -13.77 9.42 -8.99
CA PHE A 11 -13.13 10.66 -9.43
C PHE A 11 -13.49 11.86 -8.55
N ALA A 12 -14.75 12.00 -8.14
CA ALA A 12 -15.17 13.06 -7.22
C ALA A 12 -14.49 12.89 -5.85
N ARG A 13 -14.40 11.65 -5.32
CA ARG A 13 -13.69 11.34 -4.08
C ARG A 13 -12.19 11.66 -4.17
N SER A 14 -11.54 11.37 -5.29
CA SER A 14 -10.11 11.66 -5.44
C SER A 14 -9.79 13.16 -5.43
N LYS A 15 -10.73 14.01 -5.86
CA LYS A 15 -10.60 15.47 -5.81
C LYS A 15 -10.80 16.06 -4.40
N THR A 16 -11.59 15.39 -3.56
CA THR A 16 -11.92 15.86 -2.19
C THR A 16 -11.06 15.23 -1.10
N MET A 17 -10.16 14.31 -1.46
CA MET A 17 -9.25 13.67 -0.50
C MET A 17 -8.26 14.67 0.09
N SER A 18 -8.08 14.59 1.41
CA SER A 18 -7.01 15.32 2.11
C SER A 18 -5.62 14.88 1.61
N GLY A 19 -4.63 15.75 1.75
CA GLY A 19 -3.24 15.44 1.34
C GLY A 19 -2.72 14.09 1.88
N PRO A 20 -2.90 13.80 3.19
CA PRO A 20 -2.52 12.51 3.78
C PRO A 20 -3.24 11.31 3.17
N GLU A 21 -4.55 11.39 2.92
CA GLU A 21 -5.32 10.30 2.30
C GLU A 21 -4.88 10.02 0.86
N LYS A 22 -4.61 11.09 0.10
CA LYS A 22 -4.08 10.97 -1.26
C LYS A 22 -2.74 10.25 -1.28
N LYS A 23 -1.85 10.59 -0.35
CA LYS A 23 -0.55 9.94 -0.19
C LYS A 23 -0.68 8.46 0.21
N ALA A 24 -1.58 8.15 1.15
CA ALA A 24 -1.89 6.79 1.54
C ALA A 24 -2.34 5.94 0.34
N ASN A 25 -3.29 6.46 -0.44
CA ASN A 25 -3.80 5.78 -1.63
C ASN A 25 -2.73 5.60 -2.71
N GLU A 26 -1.85 6.57 -2.90
CA GLU A 26 -0.74 6.46 -3.85
C GLU A 26 0.24 5.35 -3.45
N ILE A 27 0.63 5.29 -2.18
CA ILE A 27 1.53 4.25 -1.67
C ILE A 27 0.86 2.88 -1.78
N MET A 28 -0.41 2.76 -1.36
CA MET A 28 -1.17 1.52 -1.47
C MET A 28 -1.31 1.07 -2.93
N GLY A 29 -1.62 1.99 -3.84
CA GLY A 29 -1.72 1.72 -5.27
C GLY A 29 -0.41 1.18 -5.85
N LYS A 30 0.72 1.79 -5.52
CA LYS A 30 2.06 1.32 -5.92
C LYS A 30 2.37 -0.08 -5.39
N LEU A 31 1.99 -0.37 -4.14
CA LEU A 31 2.21 -1.69 -3.53
C LEU A 31 1.33 -2.77 -4.16
N LEU A 32 0.06 -2.46 -4.45
CA LEU A 32 -0.85 -3.38 -5.12
C LEU A 32 -0.41 -3.63 -6.57
N LEU A 33 0.02 -2.59 -7.28
CA LEU A 33 0.56 -2.73 -8.63
C LEU A 33 1.81 -3.63 -8.64
N LYS A 34 2.73 -3.43 -7.71
CA LYS A 34 3.92 -4.28 -7.56
C LYS A 34 3.56 -5.76 -7.35
N LYS A 35 2.48 -6.04 -6.60
CA LYS A 35 1.98 -7.40 -6.40
C LYS A 35 1.28 -7.96 -7.64
N ALA A 36 0.66 -7.11 -8.46
CA ALA A 36 0.00 -7.52 -9.69
C ALA A 36 0.97 -7.88 -10.82
N ILE A 37 2.19 -7.36 -10.79
CA ILE A 37 3.21 -7.63 -11.82
C ILE A 37 3.51 -9.13 -11.93
N LEU A 38 3.67 -9.83 -10.81
CA LEU A 38 4.04 -11.25 -10.80
C LEU A 38 3.01 -12.13 -11.54
N PRO A 39 1.70 -12.11 -11.21
CA PRO A 39 0.71 -12.90 -11.94
C PRO A 39 0.58 -12.47 -13.40
N ILE A 40 0.72 -11.19 -13.74
CA ILE A 40 0.68 -10.72 -15.11
C ILE A 40 1.83 -11.32 -15.92
N VAL A 41 3.06 -11.24 -15.41
CA VAL A 41 4.23 -11.84 -16.08
C VAL A 41 4.04 -13.35 -16.24
N LEU A 42 3.53 -14.03 -15.21
CA LEU A 42 3.26 -15.48 -15.29
C LEU A 42 2.26 -15.83 -16.41
N MET A 43 1.19 -15.04 -16.55
CA MET A 43 0.22 -15.23 -17.62
C MET A 43 0.86 -15.08 -19.01
N PHE A 44 1.72 -14.06 -19.19
CA PHE A 44 2.44 -13.90 -20.47
C PHE A 44 3.38 -15.07 -20.77
N VAL A 45 4.13 -15.54 -19.76
CA VAL A 45 5.03 -16.70 -19.92
C VAL A 45 4.24 -17.94 -20.36
N ILE A 46 3.07 -18.17 -19.77
CA ILE A 46 2.22 -19.33 -20.14
C ILE A 46 1.68 -19.21 -21.57
N ILE A 47 1.31 -18.01 -22.01
CA ILE A 47 0.85 -17.80 -23.38
C ILE A 47 1.99 -18.11 -24.37
N ILE A 48 3.19 -17.59 -24.12
CA ILE A 48 4.35 -17.83 -24.98
C ILE A 48 4.74 -19.31 -24.98
N ALA A 49 4.84 -19.95 -23.81
CA ALA A 49 5.15 -21.37 -23.70
C ALA A 49 4.10 -22.24 -24.36
N GLY A 50 2.81 -21.92 -24.20
CA GLY A 50 1.71 -22.62 -24.86
C GLY A 50 1.81 -22.56 -26.38
N ALA A 51 2.16 -21.39 -26.93
CA ALA A 51 2.37 -21.22 -28.36
C ALA A 51 3.58 -22.03 -28.88
N MET A 52 4.70 -21.99 -28.16
CA MET A 52 5.93 -22.72 -28.51
C MET A 52 5.73 -24.25 -28.50
N LEU A 53 5.04 -24.74 -27.46
CA LEU A 53 4.76 -26.17 -27.28
C LEU A 53 3.55 -26.66 -28.06
N LYS A 54 2.92 -25.80 -28.89
CA LYS A 54 1.71 -26.09 -29.64
C LYS A 54 0.56 -26.68 -28.81
N ILE A 55 0.46 -26.21 -27.55
CA ILE A 55 -0.61 -26.59 -26.63
C ILE A 55 -1.94 -26.02 -27.14
N ASN A 56 -3.02 -26.79 -26.97
CA ASN A 56 -4.36 -26.34 -27.37
C ASN A 56 -4.68 -24.99 -26.68
N SER A 57 -5.10 -24.02 -27.50
CA SER A 57 -5.40 -22.63 -27.02
C SER A 57 -6.44 -22.61 -25.91
N TRP A 58 -7.40 -23.52 -25.87
CA TRP A 58 -8.40 -23.64 -24.79
C TRP A 58 -7.78 -24.04 -23.47
N VAL A 59 -6.77 -24.92 -23.49
CA VAL A 59 -6.02 -25.31 -22.29
C VAL A 59 -5.22 -24.10 -21.74
N THR A 60 -4.51 -23.41 -22.62
CA THR A 60 -3.75 -22.20 -22.26
C THR A 60 -4.68 -21.11 -21.67
N LEU A 61 -5.84 -20.92 -22.28
CA LEU A 61 -6.84 -19.97 -21.79
C LEU A 61 -7.39 -20.39 -20.42
N GLY A 62 -7.70 -21.68 -20.23
CA GLY A 62 -8.16 -22.20 -18.94
C GLY A 62 -7.16 -21.98 -17.82
N ILE A 63 -5.87 -22.26 -18.07
CA ILE A 63 -4.78 -22.01 -17.08
C ILE A 63 -4.70 -20.51 -16.73
N ASN A 64 -4.72 -19.64 -17.73
CA ASN A 64 -4.67 -18.19 -17.51
C ASN A 64 -5.88 -17.68 -16.73
N LEU A 65 -7.06 -18.23 -16.96
CA LEU A 65 -8.27 -17.88 -16.22
C LEU A 65 -8.13 -18.25 -14.72
N VAL A 66 -7.60 -19.42 -14.40
CA VAL A 66 -7.34 -19.83 -13.02
C VAL A 66 -6.34 -18.89 -12.35
N ILE A 67 -5.26 -18.51 -13.05
CA ILE A 67 -4.28 -17.56 -12.52
C ILE A 67 -4.92 -16.19 -12.30
N ALA A 68 -5.74 -15.70 -13.22
CA ALA A 68 -6.42 -14.42 -13.10
C ALA A 68 -7.35 -14.38 -11.87
N VAL A 69 -8.13 -15.45 -11.64
CA VAL A 69 -9.00 -15.58 -10.48
C VAL A 69 -8.17 -15.62 -9.19
N GLY A 70 -7.11 -16.43 -9.15
CA GLY A 70 -6.20 -16.49 -8.01
C GLY A 70 -5.54 -15.13 -7.70
N ALA A 71 -5.07 -14.43 -8.74
CA ALA A 71 -4.50 -13.09 -8.63
C ALA A 71 -5.52 -12.08 -8.09
N PHE A 72 -6.76 -12.14 -8.55
CA PHE A 72 -7.83 -11.27 -8.05
C PHE A 72 -8.04 -11.43 -6.54
N PHE A 73 -8.17 -12.68 -6.06
CA PHE A 73 -8.33 -12.93 -4.62
C PHE A 73 -7.09 -12.51 -3.83
N TYR A 74 -5.90 -12.75 -4.34
CA TYR A 74 -4.63 -12.34 -3.72
C TYR A 74 -4.52 -10.82 -3.56
N ILE A 75 -4.83 -10.07 -4.63
CA ILE A 75 -4.81 -8.60 -4.62
C ILE A 75 -5.90 -8.05 -3.70
N ARG A 76 -7.12 -8.61 -3.76
CA ARG A 76 -8.23 -8.21 -2.88
C ARG A 76 -7.89 -8.39 -1.41
N ASN A 77 -7.31 -9.54 -1.03
CA ASN A 77 -6.90 -9.79 0.35
C ASN A 77 -5.78 -8.84 0.80
N SER A 78 -4.81 -8.58 -0.08
CA SER A 78 -3.75 -7.60 0.18
C SER A 78 -4.30 -6.19 0.34
N SER A 79 -5.26 -5.79 -0.48
CA SER A 79 -5.92 -4.48 -0.38
C SER A 79 -6.59 -4.27 0.97
N LYS A 80 -7.28 -5.29 1.50
CA LYS A 80 -7.89 -5.22 2.84
C LYS A 80 -6.85 -5.00 3.94
N LYS A 81 -5.71 -5.69 3.88
CA LYS A 81 -4.61 -5.50 4.84
C LYS A 81 -4.03 -4.09 4.77
N TYR A 82 -3.89 -3.53 3.56
CA TYR A 82 -3.34 -2.19 3.37
C TYR A 82 -4.27 -1.06 3.80
N GLN A 83 -5.55 -1.33 4.02
CA GLN A 83 -6.52 -0.35 4.53
C GLN A 83 -6.56 -0.26 6.06
N ASN A 84 -5.88 -1.16 6.79
CA ASN A 84 -5.89 -1.21 8.25
C ASN A 84 -4.93 -0.16 8.86
N PHE A 85 -5.32 1.11 8.78
CA PHE A 85 -4.58 2.20 9.39
C PHE A 85 -5.03 2.45 10.82
N LYS A 86 -4.08 2.64 11.73
CA LYS A 86 -4.31 3.01 13.13
C LYS A 86 -3.73 4.39 13.39
N PRO A 87 -4.47 5.29 14.04
CA PRO A 87 -3.96 6.60 14.40
C PRO A 87 -3.01 6.50 15.61
N TYR A 88 -1.87 7.16 15.52
CA TYR A 88 -0.92 7.36 16.60
C TYR A 88 -0.71 8.85 16.81
N VAL A 89 -0.93 9.32 18.03
CA VAL A 89 -0.76 10.72 18.40
C VAL A 89 0.23 10.77 19.56
N GLY A 90 1.29 11.53 19.41
CA GLY A 90 2.30 11.64 20.46
C GLY A 90 3.54 12.42 20.01
N ASN A 91 4.51 12.56 20.92
CA ASN A 91 5.74 13.25 20.60
C ASN A 91 6.75 12.32 19.94
N LEU A 92 7.34 12.76 18.82
CA LEU A 92 8.40 12.03 18.14
C LEU A 92 9.69 12.11 18.96
N ILE A 93 10.09 10.99 19.59
CA ILE A 93 11.31 10.93 20.41
C ILE A 93 12.53 10.78 19.53
N SER A 94 12.50 9.80 18.62
CA SER A 94 13.60 9.51 17.69
C SER A 94 13.09 8.99 16.37
N LEU A 95 13.86 9.31 15.32
CA LEU A 95 13.70 8.74 13.99
C LEU A 95 15.07 8.24 13.56
N GLU A 96 15.19 6.93 13.36
CA GLU A 96 16.40 6.28 12.88
C GLU A 96 16.19 5.76 11.47
N LYS A 97 17.09 6.08 10.55
CA LYS A 97 17.09 5.56 9.20
C LYS A 97 17.91 4.27 9.15
N LYS A 98 17.26 3.12 8.92
CA LYS A 98 17.92 1.81 8.84
C LYS A 98 18.32 1.41 7.42
N GLY A 99 17.73 2.02 6.40
CA GLY A 99 17.98 1.71 5.00
C GLY A 99 17.57 2.85 4.06
N LYS A 100 17.60 2.58 2.76
CA LYS A 100 17.31 3.60 1.73
C LYS A 100 15.92 4.25 1.88
N LYS A 101 14.94 3.48 2.42
CA LYS A 101 13.54 3.91 2.65
C LYS A 101 12.96 3.36 3.95
N GLU A 102 13.78 2.72 4.77
CA GLU A 102 13.33 2.11 6.02
C GLU A 102 13.69 3.00 7.20
N TYR A 103 12.69 3.26 8.03
CA TYR A 103 12.81 4.11 9.22
C TYR A 103 12.27 3.37 10.44
N VAL A 104 12.80 3.73 11.59
CA VAL A 104 12.27 3.34 12.88
C VAL A 104 11.94 4.61 13.64
N ALA A 105 10.67 4.86 13.87
CA ALA A 105 10.20 5.99 14.66
C ALA A 105 9.79 5.52 16.05
N ILE A 106 10.20 6.27 17.07
CA ILE A 106 9.74 6.10 18.45
C ILE A 106 8.87 7.28 18.79
N ILE A 107 7.59 7.00 19.11
CA ILE A 107 6.59 8.00 19.45
C ILE A 107 6.17 7.78 20.89
N LYS A 108 6.19 8.83 21.71
CA LYS A 108 5.69 8.79 23.09
C LYS A 108 4.19 9.07 23.07
N GLN A 109 3.40 8.01 23.22
CA GLN A 109 1.96 8.09 23.36
C GLN A 109 1.61 8.03 24.86
N GLY A 110 1.37 9.18 25.47
CA GLY A 110 1.21 9.28 26.93
C GLY A 110 2.49 8.91 27.68
N LYS A 111 2.42 7.87 28.54
CA LYS A 111 3.58 7.40 29.33
C LYS A 111 4.43 6.34 28.61
N LEU A 112 3.93 5.72 27.56
CA LEU A 112 4.58 4.57 26.91
C LEU A 112 5.17 4.98 25.54
N PRO A 113 6.45 4.62 25.29
CA PRO A 113 7.04 4.77 23.97
C PRO A 113 6.56 3.64 23.05
N VAL A 114 6.07 4.00 21.86
CA VAL A 114 5.68 3.06 20.81
C VAL A 114 6.70 3.11 19.69
N LYS A 115 7.22 1.94 19.31
CA LYS A 115 8.18 1.78 18.22
C LYS A 115 7.45 1.41 16.94
N LEU A 116 7.56 2.25 15.91
CA LEU A 116 6.98 2.03 14.60
C LEU A 116 8.09 1.69 13.60
N GLN A 117 7.96 0.54 12.92
CA GLN A 117 8.82 0.18 11.79
C GLN A 117 8.16 0.67 10.50
N ILE A 118 8.81 1.56 9.78
CA ILE A 118 8.25 2.24 8.62
C ILE A 118 9.06 1.86 7.38
N ALA A 119 8.39 1.29 6.38
CA ALA A 119 8.98 0.99 5.08
C ALA A 119 8.57 2.00 4.00
N TYR A 120 7.46 2.71 4.23
CA TYR A 120 6.91 3.69 3.29
C TYR A 120 6.36 4.90 4.03
N GLY A 121 6.62 6.10 3.49
CA GLY A 121 6.12 7.36 4.04
C GLY A 121 6.93 7.92 5.22
N GLY A 122 8.05 7.31 5.59
CA GLY A 122 8.92 7.81 6.66
C GLY A 122 9.67 9.10 6.31
N GLU A 123 9.76 9.44 5.04
CA GLU A 123 10.43 10.64 4.53
C GLU A 123 9.83 11.93 5.10
N ASP A 124 8.50 11.96 5.32
CA ASP A 124 7.83 13.13 5.91
C ASP A 124 8.22 13.37 7.36
N LEU A 125 8.63 12.32 8.06
CA LEU A 125 9.06 12.40 9.46
C LEU A 125 10.49 12.95 9.60
N GLU A 126 11.30 12.94 8.56
CA GLU A 126 12.66 13.54 8.58
C GLU A 126 12.60 15.05 8.83
N HIS A 127 11.50 15.70 8.46
CA HIS A 127 11.30 17.14 8.64
C HIS A 127 10.62 17.51 9.99
N VAL A 128 10.36 16.52 10.82
CA VAL A 128 9.76 16.73 12.14
C VAL A 128 10.86 16.86 13.18
N LYS A 129 10.77 17.88 14.04
CA LYS A 129 11.72 18.09 15.13
C LYS A 129 11.52 17.05 16.23
N LYS A 130 12.61 16.70 16.93
CA LYS A 130 12.52 15.85 18.13
C LYS A 130 11.61 16.52 19.18
N ASN A 131 10.83 15.69 19.86
CA ASN A 131 9.81 16.08 20.85
C ASN A 131 8.63 16.90 20.28
N GLN A 132 8.53 17.07 18.97
CA GLN A 132 7.37 17.68 18.35
C GLN A 132 6.19 16.71 18.37
N MET A 133 5.00 17.23 18.68
CA MET A 133 3.77 16.45 18.65
C MET A 133 3.37 16.15 17.21
N VAL A 134 3.13 14.90 16.90
CA VAL A 134 2.75 14.42 15.59
C VAL A 134 1.52 13.53 15.67
N GLN A 135 0.71 13.60 14.63
CA GLN A 135 -0.36 12.64 14.37
C GLN A 135 0.01 11.84 13.13
N ILE A 136 0.19 10.53 13.32
CA ILE A 136 0.57 9.59 12.28
C ILE A 136 -0.52 8.55 12.10
N SER A 137 -0.92 8.32 10.86
CA SER A 137 -1.75 7.19 10.48
C SER A 137 -0.82 6.05 10.03
N TYR A 138 -0.77 4.96 10.81
CA TYR A 138 0.18 3.87 10.60
C TYR A 138 -0.52 2.55 10.30
N ASN A 139 -0.06 1.88 9.26
CA ASN A 139 -0.49 0.53 8.92
C ASN A 139 0.62 -0.47 9.31
N PRO A 140 0.39 -1.32 10.33
CA PRO A 140 1.41 -2.27 10.80
C PRO A 140 1.69 -3.40 9.81
N ASP A 141 0.69 -3.82 9.03
CA ASP A 141 0.81 -4.93 8.09
C ASP A 141 1.68 -4.57 6.87
N ALA A 142 1.57 -3.33 6.41
CA ALA A 142 2.33 -2.82 5.27
C ALA A 142 3.51 -1.93 5.68
N LYS A 143 3.65 -1.61 6.98
CA LYS A 143 4.66 -0.68 7.54
C LYS A 143 4.62 0.70 6.85
N ILE A 144 3.41 1.20 6.58
CA ILE A 144 3.17 2.50 5.98
C ILE A 144 2.89 3.51 7.09
N ALA A 145 3.60 4.63 7.10
CA ALA A 145 3.32 5.75 7.99
C ALA A 145 2.96 6.98 7.15
N ILE A 146 1.88 7.64 7.51
CA ILE A 146 1.41 8.87 6.89
C ILE A 146 1.35 9.94 7.95
N LEU A 147 2.10 11.01 7.79
CA LEU A 147 2.02 12.18 8.65
C LEU A 147 0.71 12.93 8.34
N VAL A 148 -0.19 12.99 9.31
CA VAL A 148 -1.50 13.66 9.18
C VAL A 148 -1.39 15.11 9.62
N ASN A 149 -0.76 15.34 10.77
CA ASN A 149 -0.57 16.67 11.33
C ASN A 149 0.72 16.75 12.16
N ARG A 150 1.28 17.96 12.28
CA ARG A 150 2.39 18.32 13.17
C ARG A 150 2.02 19.57 13.92
N GLN A 151 2.17 19.57 15.23
CA GLN A 151 1.95 20.72 16.11
C GLN A 151 3.26 21.13 16.80
#